data_71615869122386cba7844b69376db14e
#
_entry.id   71615869122386cba7844b69376db14e
#
_cell.length_a   1.000
_cell.length_b   1.000
_cell.length_c   1.000
_cell.angle_alpha   90.00
_cell.angle_beta   90.00
_cell.angle_gamma   90.00
#
_symmetry.space_group_name_H-M   'P 1'
#
loop_
_entity.id
_entity.type
_entity.pdbx_description
1 polymer ?
#
loop_
_entity_poly.entity_id
_entity_poly.type
_entity_poly.pdbx_seq_one_letter_code
_entity_poly.pdbx_strand_id
1 'polypeptide(L)'
;MGTAHIKDFSKDLIPEDKEAQLEDVSILGHDRLVTTYKRNVKDELYIHDLSGRQLKRLAPDHVGTLAAYGRRKQQSFFISLTGFDTPGVVARYDFSSKANQGKADGAWKVWRETKVAGLAGRGGFLADQVWYQSKDGTKIPMFVVHHKDTPLDGTAPAIQYGACAKSKLS
;
A
#
# COMPACT_ATOMS: atom_id res chain seq x y z
N MET A 1 -21.63 8.82 30.76
CA MET A 1 -20.64 8.15 29.86
C MET A 1 -21.15 6.75 29.66
N GLY A 2 -21.76 6.49 28.49
CA GLY A 2 -22.27 5.15 28.17
C GLY A 2 -21.12 4.23 27.84
N THR A 3 -20.96 3.18 28.62
CA THR A 3 -20.12 2.04 28.28
C THR A 3 -20.69 1.39 27.02
N ALA A 4 -20.01 1.51 25.88
CA ALA A 4 -20.34 0.74 24.70
C ALA A 4 -20.07 -0.72 25.04
N HIS A 5 -21.13 -1.49 25.30
CA HIS A 5 -21.02 -2.93 25.36
C HIS A 5 -20.64 -3.45 23.96
N ILE A 6 -19.45 -3.98 23.85
CA ILE A 6 -19.05 -4.79 22.68
C ILE A 6 -19.91 -6.05 22.74
N LYS A 7 -20.94 -6.09 21.90
CA LYS A 7 -22.01 -7.08 22.03
C LYS A 7 -21.72 -8.43 21.34
N ASP A 8 -20.79 -8.48 20.41
CA ASP A 8 -20.53 -9.72 19.68
C ASP A 8 -19.14 -9.71 18.99
N PHE A 9 -18.26 -10.60 19.43
CA PHE A 9 -16.97 -10.86 18.78
C PHE A 9 -17.05 -12.05 17.80
N SER A 10 -18.23 -12.61 17.60
CA SER A 10 -18.39 -13.82 16.79
C SER A 10 -18.46 -13.53 15.30
N LYS A 11 -18.51 -12.27 14.90
CA LYS A 11 -18.64 -11.88 13.49
C LYS A 11 -17.51 -10.95 13.08
N ASP A 12 -16.73 -11.40 12.10
CA ASP A 12 -15.72 -10.57 11.48
C ASP A 12 -16.38 -9.41 10.73
N LEU A 13 -15.93 -8.18 11.00
CA LEU A 13 -16.40 -6.99 10.31
C LEU A 13 -15.91 -6.97 8.86
N ILE A 14 -14.66 -7.33 8.66
CA ILE A 14 -14.03 -7.56 7.37
C ILE A 14 -13.55 -9.00 7.36
N PRO A 15 -14.01 -9.85 6.43
CA PRO A 15 -13.58 -11.24 6.36
C PRO A 15 -12.07 -11.36 6.20
N GLU A 16 -11.50 -12.43 6.73
CA GLU A 16 -10.09 -12.77 6.55
C GLU A 16 -9.75 -12.89 5.06
N ASP A 17 -8.68 -12.26 4.66
CA ASP A 17 -8.06 -12.48 3.34
C ASP A 17 -6.85 -13.39 3.51
N LYS A 18 -6.98 -14.66 3.07
CA LYS A 18 -5.93 -15.68 3.21
C LYS A 18 -4.67 -15.39 2.37
N GLU A 19 -4.75 -14.48 1.41
CA GLU A 19 -3.64 -14.13 0.52
C GLU A 19 -2.96 -12.82 0.90
N ALA A 20 -3.49 -12.11 1.92
CA ALA A 20 -2.96 -10.83 2.36
C ALA A 20 -2.91 -10.74 3.88
N GLN A 21 -1.81 -10.25 4.40
CA GLN A 21 -1.66 -9.98 5.82
C GLN A 21 -2.20 -8.61 6.16
N LEU A 22 -3.11 -8.51 7.14
CA LEU A 22 -3.55 -7.23 7.69
C LEU A 22 -2.43 -6.65 8.57
N GLU A 23 -1.89 -5.48 8.17
CA GLU A 23 -0.80 -4.81 8.87
C GLU A 23 -1.31 -3.72 9.83
N ASP A 24 -2.31 -2.95 9.42
CA ASP A 24 -2.86 -1.86 10.24
C ASP A 24 -4.35 -1.64 9.99
N VAL A 25 -5.05 -1.19 11.03
CA VAL A 25 -6.44 -0.74 10.98
C VAL A 25 -6.60 0.53 11.80
N SER A 26 -7.07 1.58 11.16
CA SER A 26 -7.32 2.86 11.82
C SER A 26 -8.72 3.39 11.51
N ILE A 27 -9.38 4.01 12.49
CA ILE A 27 -10.63 4.75 12.26
C ILE A 27 -10.28 6.21 11.98
N LEU A 28 -10.51 6.65 10.76
CA LEU A 28 -10.21 8.01 10.29
C LEU A 28 -11.48 8.68 9.74
N GLY A 29 -11.48 10.01 9.66
CA GLY A 29 -12.60 10.74 9.05
C GLY A 29 -13.96 10.49 9.73
N HIS A 30 -13.96 10.35 11.05
CA HIS A 30 -15.10 10.06 11.92
C HIS A 30 -15.61 8.62 11.85
N ASP A 31 -15.87 8.08 10.66
CA ASP A 31 -16.63 6.86 10.44
C ASP A 31 -16.07 5.99 9.29
N ARG A 32 -14.79 6.12 8.99
CA ARG A 32 -14.13 5.29 7.98
C ARG A 32 -13.08 4.40 8.61
N LEU A 33 -13.08 3.13 8.23
CA LEU A 33 -11.98 2.21 8.51
C LEU A 33 -10.98 2.34 7.37
N VAL A 34 -9.75 2.62 7.72
CA VAL A 34 -8.61 2.59 6.79
C VAL A 34 -7.75 1.42 7.17
N THR A 35 -7.57 0.50 6.23
CA THR A 35 -6.82 -0.74 6.44
C THR A 35 -5.61 -0.79 5.51
N THR A 36 -4.49 -1.26 6.03
CA THR A 36 -3.30 -1.56 5.24
C THR A 36 -3.08 -3.05 5.24
N TYR A 37 -3.01 -3.64 4.06
CA TYR A 37 -2.68 -5.04 3.85
C TYR A 37 -1.35 -5.19 3.15
N LYS A 38 -0.65 -6.26 3.43
CA LYS A 38 0.51 -6.71 2.67
C LYS A 38 0.15 -7.93 1.84
N ARG A 39 0.19 -7.76 0.51
CA ARG A 39 -0.05 -8.84 -0.44
C ARG A 39 1.15 -8.99 -1.36
N ASN A 40 1.74 -10.18 -1.39
CA ASN A 40 2.89 -10.46 -2.25
C ASN A 40 3.99 -9.39 -2.15
N VAL A 41 4.31 -8.98 -0.90
CA VAL A 41 5.35 -7.98 -0.57
C VAL A 41 5.01 -6.54 -1.00
N LYS A 42 3.78 -6.27 -1.45
CA LYS A 42 3.27 -4.91 -1.73
C LYS A 42 2.23 -4.51 -0.70
N ASP A 43 2.25 -3.26 -0.31
CA ASP A 43 1.22 -2.72 0.55
C ASP A 43 0.01 -2.28 -0.28
N GLU A 44 -1.17 -2.55 0.26
CA GLU A 44 -2.47 -2.17 -0.30
C GLU A 44 -3.24 -1.39 0.75
N LEU A 45 -3.76 -0.22 0.39
CA LEU A 45 -4.48 0.66 1.29
C LEU A 45 -5.94 0.77 0.87
N TYR A 46 -6.85 0.47 1.81
CA TYR A 46 -8.28 0.46 1.55
C TYR A 46 -9.04 1.37 2.53
N ILE A 47 -10.14 1.93 2.05
CA ILE A 47 -11.12 2.64 2.86
C ILE A 47 -12.41 1.81 2.88
N HIS A 48 -12.93 1.57 4.08
CA HIS A 48 -14.20 0.89 4.31
C HIS A 48 -15.15 1.79 5.13
N ASP A 49 -16.44 1.51 5.05
CA ASP A 49 -17.40 2.03 6.03
C ASP A 49 -17.37 1.21 7.33
N LEU A 50 -18.12 1.66 8.35
CA LEU A 50 -18.21 0.96 9.63
C LEU A 50 -18.98 -0.38 9.58
N SER A 51 -19.55 -0.74 8.43
CA SER A 51 -20.13 -2.07 8.20
C SER A 51 -19.13 -3.06 7.62
N GLY A 52 -17.88 -2.62 7.34
CA GLY A 52 -16.83 -3.42 6.72
C GLY A 52 -16.88 -3.44 5.19
N ARG A 53 -17.85 -2.75 4.57
CA ARG A 53 -17.93 -2.67 3.11
C ARG A 53 -16.79 -1.81 2.56
N GLN A 54 -16.02 -2.37 1.64
CA GLN A 54 -14.97 -1.64 0.94
C GLN A 54 -15.56 -0.53 0.06
N LEU A 55 -15.10 0.69 0.28
CA LEU A 55 -15.50 1.88 -0.47
C LEU A 55 -14.48 2.24 -1.54
N LYS A 56 -13.19 2.10 -1.24
CA LYS A 56 -12.13 2.54 -2.14
C LYS A 56 -10.81 1.83 -1.87
N ARG A 57 -10.05 1.59 -2.93
CA ARG A 57 -8.61 1.28 -2.87
C ARG A 57 -7.82 2.54 -3.24
N LEU A 58 -6.79 2.85 -2.47
CA LEU A 58 -5.92 4.00 -2.71
C LEU A 58 -4.59 3.55 -3.32
N ALA A 59 -4.03 4.38 -4.21
CA ALA A 59 -2.76 4.12 -4.88
C ALA A 59 -2.63 2.67 -5.46
N PRO A 60 -3.58 2.20 -6.30
CA PRO A 60 -3.61 0.82 -6.75
C PRO A 60 -2.36 0.39 -7.53
N ASP A 61 -1.72 1.33 -8.23
CA ASP A 61 -0.54 1.09 -9.08
C ASP A 61 0.78 1.29 -8.33
N HIS A 62 0.73 1.66 -7.04
CA HIS A 62 1.94 1.85 -6.25
C HIS A 62 2.61 0.51 -5.93
N VAL A 63 3.92 0.43 -6.21
CA VAL A 63 4.77 -0.70 -5.86
C VAL A 63 5.72 -0.26 -4.76
N GLY A 64 5.42 -0.65 -3.52
CA GLY A 64 6.21 -0.24 -2.37
C GLY A 64 5.42 -0.26 -1.07
N THR A 65 5.82 0.61 -0.15
CA THR A 65 5.22 0.73 1.16
C THR A 65 4.22 1.87 1.21
N LEU A 66 3.08 1.62 1.85
CA LEU A 66 2.02 2.58 2.12
C LEU A 66 1.75 2.64 3.62
N ALA A 67 1.61 3.84 4.16
CA ALA A 67 1.17 4.02 5.53
C ALA A 67 0.19 5.19 5.64
N ALA A 68 -0.86 5.03 6.47
CA ALA A 68 -1.89 6.04 6.69
C ALA A 68 -1.71 6.68 8.07
N TYR A 69 -1.78 8.00 8.13
CA TYR A 69 -1.61 8.78 9.36
C TYR A 69 -2.74 9.80 9.49
N GLY A 70 -3.47 9.74 10.58
CA GLY A 70 -4.56 10.67 10.82
C GLY A 70 -5.18 10.49 12.19
N ARG A 71 -6.26 11.23 12.43
CA ARG A 71 -7.04 11.12 13.66
C ARG A 71 -8.52 10.95 13.31
N ARG A 72 -9.23 10.18 14.11
CA ARG A 72 -10.65 9.91 13.93
C ARG A 72 -11.50 11.17 13.72
N LYS A 73 -11.23 12.25 14.45
CA LYS A 73 -12.02 13.49 14.40
C LYS A 73 -11.64 14.44 13.26
N GLN A 74 -10.70 14.08 12.42
CA GLN A 74 -10.25 14.93 11.29
C GLN A 74 -10.90 14.49 9.99
N GLN A 75 -11.26 15.46 9.15
CA GLN A 75 -11.84 15.23 7.81
C GLN A 75 -10.80 14.78 6.77
N SER A 76 -9.53 14.72 7.15
CA SER A 76 -8.46 14.34 6.25
C SER A 76 -7.40 13.54 6.98
N PHE A 77 -6.65 12.74 6.22
CA PHE A 77 -5.48 12.02 6.69
C PHE A 77 -4.34 12.09 5.68
N PHE A 78 -3.16 11.73 6.10
CA PHE A 78 -1.98 11.70 5.26
C PHE A 78 -1.61 10.27 4.91
N ILE A 79 -1.11 10.10 3.69
CA ILE A 79 -0.60 8.83 3.18
C ILE A 79 0.86 9.04 2.85
N SER A 80 1.71 8.20 3.43
CA SER A 80 3.12 8.11 3.04
C SER A 80 3.30 7.01 2.02
N LEU A 81 4.00 7.31 0.95
CA LEU A 81 4.35 6.36 -0.11
C LEU A 81 5.86 6.35 -0.29
N THR A 82 6.44 5.17 -0.26
CA THR A 82 7.84 4.93 -0.63
C THR A 82 7.93 3.71 -1.53
N GLY A 83 8.81 3.75 -2.51
CA GLY A 83 8.99 2.68 -3.46
C GLY A 83 10.31 2.82 -4.19
N PHE A 84 10.57 1.93 -5.13
CA PHE A 84 11.85 1.90 -5.85
C PHE A 84 12.08 3.14 -6.71
N ASP A 85 11.01 3.71 -7.28
CA ASP A 85 11.03 4.95 -8.07
C ASP A 85 10.52 6.17 -7.28
N THR A 86 10.08 5.95 -6.03
CA THR A 86 9.42 6.93 -5.19
C THR A 86 10.17 7.07 -3.87
N PRO A 87 11.17 7.96 -3.78
CA PRO A 87 12.01 8.13 -2.57
C PRO A 87 11.21 8.53 -1.33
N GLY A 88 10.07 9.17 -1.53
CA GLY A 88 9.13 9.52 -0.46
C GLY A 88 8.14 10.57 -0.96
N VAL A 89 6.86 10.24 -0.85
CA VAL A 89 5.75 11.13 -1.13
C VAL A 89 4.81 11.12 0.06
N VAL A 90 4.41 12.29 0.50
CA VAL A 90 3.32 12.47 1.44
C VAL A 90 2.15 13.09 0.69
N ALA A 91 1.04 12.39 0.66
CA ALA A 91 -0.20 12.88 0.08
C ALA A 91 -1.23 13.11 1.17
N ARG A 92 -2.10 14.08 1.00
CA ARG A 92 -3.27 14.34 1.84
C ARG A 92 -4.52 13.82 1.14
N TYR A 93 -5.27 12.99 1.83
CA TYR A 93 -6.59 12.55 1.43
C TYR A 93 -7.65 13.32 2.23
N ASP A 94 -8.66 13.88 1.55
CA ASP A 94 -9.74 14.64 2.16
C ASP A 94 -11.08 13.94 1.93
N PHE A 95 -11.74 13.53 3.02
CA PHE A 95 -13.04 12.86 2.97
C PHE A 95 -14.20 13.78 2.54
N SER A 96 -14.04 15.09 2.79
CA SER A 96 -15.09 16.09 2.49
C SER A 96 -15.06 16.59 1.04
N SER A 97 -13.99 16.34 0.31
CA SER A 97 -13.84 16.87 -1.04
C SER A 97 -14.88 16.31 -1.99
N LYS A 98 -15.60 17.19 -2.71
CA LYS A 98 -16.49 16.81 -3.80
C LYS A 98 -15.78 16.05 -4.93
N ALA A 99 -14.45 16.18 -5.02
CA ALA A 99 -13.61 15.41 -5.94
C ALA A 99 -13.62 13.91 -5.65
N ASN A 100 -14.05 13.50 -4.44
CA ASN A 100 -14.21 12.10 -4.04
C ASN A 100 -15.47 11.44 -4.62
N GLN A 101 -16.40 12.20 -5.17
CA GLN A 101 -17.62 11.68 -5.75
C GLN A 101 -17.32 11.16 -7.16
N GLY A 102 -16.99 9.88 -7.27
CA GLY A 102 -16.95 9.14 -8.54
C GLY A 102 -15.61 9.05 -9.28
N LYS A 103 -14.49 9.56 -8.73
CA LYS A 103 -13.15 9.37 -9.31
C LYS A 103 -12.23 8.64 -8.36
N ALA A 104 -11.60 7.56 -8.85
CA ALA A 104 -10.71 6.72 -8.04
C ALA A 104 -9.53 7.49 -7.43
N ASP A 105 -9.00 8.51 -8.10
CA ASP A 105 -7.78 9.23 -7.69
C ASP A 105 -8.00 10.69 -7.30
N GLY A 106 -9.23 11.19 -7.38
CA GLY A 106 -9.52 12.62 -7.26
C GLY A 106 -9.45 13.23 -5.85
N ALA A 107 -9.21 12.44 -4.83
CA ALA A 107 -9.35 12.87 -3.44
C ALA A 107 -8.03 13.16 -2.74
N TRP A 108 -6.95 12.70 -3.26
CA TRP A 108 -5.66 12.94 -2.65
C TRP A 108 -4.85 13.98 -3.43
N LYS A 109 -4.16 14.81 -2.67
CA LYS A 109 -3.25 15.82 -3.20
C LYS A 109 -1.86 15.56 -2.64
N VAL A 110 -0.85 15.52 -3.50
CA VAL A 110 0.55 15.49 -3.05
C VAL A 110 0.80 16.73 -2.21
N TRP A 111 1.19 16.50 -0.95
CA TRP A 111 1.52 17.53 0.02
C TRP A 111 3.02 17.83 0.00
N ARG A 112 3.81 16.78 -0.04
CA ARG A 112 5.27 16.86 -0.08
C ARG A 112 5.84 15.68 -0.87
N GLU A 113 6.88 15.96 -1.63
CA GLU A 113 7.65 14.99 -2.36
C GLU A 113 9.13 15.18 -2.09
N THR A 114 9.82 14.08 -1.80
CA THR A 114 11.28 14.07 -1.65
C THR A 114 11.91 14.10 -3.03
N LYS A 115 12.71 15.10 -3.29
CA LYS A 115 13.52 15.20 -4.51
C LYS A 115 14.95 14.76 -4.19
N VAL A 116 15.46 13.82 -4.95
CA VAL A 116 16.84 13.34 -4.83
C VAL A 116 17.63 13.89 -6.02
N ALA A 117 18.71 14.63 -5.73
CA ALA A 117 19.58 15.16 -6.77
C ALA A 117 20.20 14.01 -7.58
N GLY A 118 20.19 14.13 -8.91
CA GLY A 118 20.73 13.12 -9.82
C GLY A 118 19.78 11.95 -10.12
N LEU A 119 18.65 11.82 -9.40
CA LEU A 119 17.58 10.95 -9.83
C LEU A 119 16.67 11.71 -10.79
N ALA A 120 16.53 11.22 -12.01
CA ALA A 120 15.43 11.62 -12.87
C ALA A 120 14.14 11.42 -12.06
N GLY A 121 13.27 12.43 -12.00
CA GLY A 121 12.03 12.36 -11.22
C GLY A 121 11.24 11.08 -11.47
N ARG A 122 10.08 10.93 -10.81
CA ARG A 122 9.23 9.74 -10.99
C ARG A 122 9.10 9.33 -12.46
N GLY A 123 9.24 8.02 -12.74
CA GLY A 123 9.17 7.47 -14.09
C GLY A 123 10.52 7.31 -14.79
N GLY A 124 11.65 7.55 -14.11
CA GLY A 124 12.98 7.18 -14.58
C GLY A 124 13.31 5.70 -14.37
N PHE A 125 12.71 5.10 -13.36
CA PHE A 125 12.86 3.67 -13.04
C PHE A 125 11.52 2.94 -13.18
N LEU A 126 11.60 1.68 -13.55
CA LEU A 126 10.50 0.74 -13.58
C LEU A 126 10.75 -0.32 -12.51
N ALA A 127 9.68 -0.77 -11.87
CA ALA A 127 9.72 -1.82 -10.86
C ALA A 127 8.64 -2.85 -11.20
N ASP A 128 9.04 -3.95 -11.82
CA ASP A 128 8.14 -5.02 -12.22
C ASP A 128 8.17 -6.14 -11.20
N GLN A 129 6.99 -6.58 -10.75
CA GLN A 129 6.88 -7.78 -9.95
C GLN A 129 6.78 -9.00 -10.86
N VAL A 130 7.79 -9.86 -10.79
CA VAL A 130 7.85 -11.13 -11.50
C VAL A 130 7.81 -12.30 -10.52
N TRP A 131 7.46 -13.46 -11.01
CA TRP A 131 7.37 -14.68 -10.22
C TRP A 131 8.33 -15.72 -10.76
N TYR A 132 9.04 -16.38 -9.85
CA TYR A 132 9.86 -17.53 -10.20
C TYR A 132 9.56 -18.70 -9.27
N GLN A 133 9.94 -19.91 -9.66
CA GLN A 133 9.79 -21.09 -8.84
C GLN A 133 11.09 -21.40 -8.10
N SER A 134 10.96 -21.63 -6.80
CA SER A 134 12.03 -22.22 -5.98
C SER A 134 12.25 -23.68 -6.34
N LYS A 135 13.33 -24.28 -5.84
CA LYS A 135 13.66 -25.70 -6.07
C LYS A 135 12.57 -26.66 -5.59
N ASP A 136 11.79 -26.27 -4.61
CA ASP A 136 10.64 -27.02 -4.07
C ASP A 136 9.31 -26.72 -4.77
N GLY A 137 9.34 -25.93 -5.86
CA GLY A 137 8.16 -25.54 -6.62
C GLY A 137 7.39 -24.35 -6.06
N THR A 138 7.78 -23.81 -4.93
CA THR A 138 7.12 -22.62 -4.33
C THR A 138 7.28 -21.41 -5.26
N LYS A 139 6.17 -20.72 -5.56
CA LYS A 139 6.19 -19.45 -6.29
C LYS A 139 6.67 -18.32 -5.38
N ILE A 140 7.71 -17.64 -5.82
CA ILE A 140 8.33 -16.54 -5.05
C ILE A 140 8.21 -15.25 -5.86
N PRO A 141 7.69 -14.16 -5.26
CA PRO A 141 7.69 -12.86 -5.89
C PRO A 141 9.09 -12.25 -5.88
N MET A 142 9.46 -11.60 -6.95
CA MET A 142 10.71 -10.85 -7.09
C MET A 142 10.41 -9.51 -7.76
N PHE A 143 11.06 -8.45 -7.33
CA PHE A 143 11.02 -7.17 -8.03
C PHE A 143 12.24 -7.04 -8.92
N VAL A 144 12.01 -6.72 -10.19
CA VAL A 144 13.05 -6.31 -11.14
C VAL A 144 12.97 -4.80 -11.27
N VAL A 145 14.02 -4.12 -10.83
CA VAL A 145 14.09 -2.65 -10.84
C VAL A 145 15.17 -2.23 -11.81
N HIS A 146 14.81 -1.41 -12.78
CA HIS A 146 15.75 -0.94 -13.80
C HIS A 146 15.38 0.46 -14.29
N HIS A 147 16.35 1.17 -14.86
CA HIS A 147 16.05 2.40 -15.57
C HIS A 147 15.25 2.07 -16.85
N LYS A 148 14.29 2.91 -17.22
CA LYS A 148 13.42 2.68 -18.39
C LYS A 148 14.19 2.44 -19.69
N ASP A 149 15.40 3.00 -19.82
CA ASP A 149 16.26 2.86 -21.01
C ASP A 149 17.26 1.72 -20.89
N THR A 150 17.21 0.90 -19.82
CA THR A 150 18.09 -0.27 -19.65
C THR A 150 17.67 -1.39 -20.61
N PRO A 151 18.57 -1.88 -21.46
CA PRO A 151 18.27 -3.02 -22.30
C PRO A 151 18.07 -4.29 -21.46
N LEU A 152 17.01 -5.04 -21.75
CA LEU A 152 16.70 -6.31 -21.05
C LEU A 152 17.17 -7.53 -21.87
N ASP A 153 18.32 -7.43 -22.50
CA ASP A 153 18.91 -8.45 -23.37
C ASP A 153 20.00 -9.29 -22.69
N GLY A 154 20.18 -9.10 -21.38
CA GLY A 154 21.19 -9.80 -20.59
C GLY A 154 22.58 -9.15 -20.59
N THR A 155 22.77 -8.03 -21.27
CA THR A 155 24.07 -7.32 -21.29
C THR A 155 24.27 -6.37 -20.13
N ALA A 156 23.17 -5.90 -19.50
CA ALA A 156 23.23 -5.00 -18.36
C ALA A 156 23.71 -5.72 -17.09
N PRO A 157 24.65 -5.15 -16.32
CA PRO A 157 25.03 -5.71 -15.03
C PRO A 157 23.85 -5.68 -14.07
N ALA A 158 23.69 -6.73 -13.26
CA ALA A 158 22.60 -6.86 -12.31
C ALA A 158 23.12 -7.15 -10.89
N ILE A 159 22.44 -6.60 -9.89
CA ILE A 159 22.65 -6.91 -8.48
C ILE A 159 21.41 -7.66 -7.98
N GLN A 160 21.60 -8.88 -7.48
CA GLN A 160 20.53 -9.63 -6.83
C GLN A 160 20.66 -9.48 -5.32
N TYR A 161 19.56 -9.05 -4.69
CA TYR A 161 19.42 -9.02 -3.24
C TYR A 161 18.24 -9.89 -2.82
N GLY A 162 18.43 -10.70 -1.78
CA GLY A 162 17.37 -11.55 -1.25
C GLY A 162 17.53 -11.72 0.26
N ALA A 163 16.40 -11.66 0.98
CA ALA A 163 16.33 -12.01 2.40
C ALA A 163 15.52 -13.30 2.56
N CYS A 164 16.07 -14.28 3.24
CA CYS A 164 15.37 -15.52 3.58
C CYS A 164 14.73 -15.34 4.97
N ALA A 165 13.43 -15.14 5.02
CA ALA A 165 12.67 -15.27 6.26
C ALA A 165 12.33 -16.76 6.45
N LYS A 166 13.08 -17.47 7.28
CA LYS A 166 12.65 -18.78 7.78
C LYS A 166 11.56 -18.55 8.83
N SER A 167 10.31 -18.49 8.43
CA SER A 167 9.22 -18.74 9.36
C SER A 167 9.03 -20.24 9.49
N LYS A 168 9.75 -20.89 10.38
CA LYS A 168 9.26 -22.14 10.95
C LYS A 168 8.22 -21.78 12.00
N LEU A 169 6.97 -21.75 11.60
CA LEU A 169 5.88 -22.02 12.51
C LEU A 169 5.75 -23.55 12.52
N SER A 170 6.33 -24.15 13.53
CA SER A 170 6.02 -25.53 13.98
C SER A 170 4.79 -25.49 14.85
#